data_172b08b4d7e4900e435055e6b5ec6a28
#
_entry.id   172b08b4d7e4900e435055e6b5ec6a28
#
_cell.length_a   1.000
_cell.length_b   1.000
_cell.length_c   1.000
_cell.angle_alpha   90.00
_cell.angle_beta   90.00
_cell.angle_gamma   90.00
#
_symmetry.space_group_name_H-M   'P 1'
#
loop_
_entity.id
_entity.type
_entity.pdbx_description
1 polymer ?
#
loop_
_entity_poly.entity_id
_entity_poly.type
_entity_poly.pdbx_seq_one_letter_code
_entity_poly.pdbx_strand_id
1 'polypeptide(L)'
;MAEDATTIYLLGDMFDFWYEYLWRDPDKETYRPFLNTLRDLTNRGIEVHYFIGNHDIWTFGWLARETGVLIHRTPITTTIHGRTLYLAHGDGIIPSGYLQTLPAPVRRKIRNFIRLRAFFHNPIPQTFFRLMPPALGNRFGYEWARRSRMKELAHPCPYKGENAEELVLFAKEQEQLGNHHDYYIFGHRHIDLDLMIARHARVVILGDCWRLWTYARMDEQGNITLCTQEQNN
;
A
#
# COMPACT_ATOMS: atom_id res chain seq x y z
N MET A 1 -3.24 -12.60 14.75
CA MET A 1 -3.63 -11.27 14.22
C MET A 1 -5.05 -11.20 13.64
N ALA A 2 -5.52 -12.21 12.93
CA ALA A 2 -6.79 -12.14 12.20
C ALA A 2 -7.90 -13.05 12.78
N GLU A 3 -7.72 -13.63 13.95
CA GLU A 3 -8.65 -14.64 14.50
C GLU A 3 -10.00 -14.04 14.90
N ASP A 4 -10.01 -12.77 15.30
CA ASP A 4 -11.16 -12.00 15.75
C ASP A 4 -11.55 -10.84 14.81
N ALA A 5 -10.88 -10.73 13.66
CA ALA A 5 -11.19 -9.69 12.68
C ALA A 5 -12.41 -10.08 11.83
N THR A 6 -13.30 -9.14 11.58
CA THR A 6 -14.41 -9.26 10.62
C THR A 6 -14.01 -8.75 9.23
N THR A 7 -13.12 -7.78 9.18
CA THR A 7 -12.65 -7.15 7.95
C THR A 7 -11.15 -6.87 8.05
N ILE A 8 -10.42 -7.09 6.98
CA ILE A 8 -8.96 -6.85 6.89
C ILE A 8 -8.67 -5.96 5.69
N TYR A 9 -7.86 -4.92 5.89
CA TYR A 9 -7.38 -4.01 4.84
C TYR A 9 -5.87 -4.19 4.65
N LEU A 10 -5.45 -4.76 3.51
CA LEU A 10 -4.06 -4.90 3.10
C LEU A 10 -3.71 -3.72 2.20
N LEU A 11 -2.90 -2.78 2.69
CA LEU A 11 -2.67 -1.50 2.01
C LEU A 11 -1.55 -1.55 0.96
N GLY A 12 -1.46 -2.65 0.19
CA GLY A 12 -0.55 -2.79 -0.95
C GLY A 12 0.85 -3.27 -0.60
N ASP A 13 1.62 -3.61 -1.63
CA ASP A 13 3.00 -4.12 -1.54
C ASP A 13 3.14 -5.37 -0.63
N MET A 14 2.10 -6.22 -0.62
CA MET A 14 2.13 -7.49 0.12
C MET A 14 3.03 -8.54 -0.54
N PHE A 15 3.43 -8.30 -1.78
CA PHE A 15 4.39 -9.09 -2.54
C PHE A 15 5.61 -8.24 -2.85
N ASP A 16 6.80 -8.83 -2.82
CA ASP A 16 8.01 -8.17 -3.33
C ASP A 16 7.91 -7.89 -4.83
N PHE A 17 7.29 -8.81 -5.55
CA PHE A 17 6.94 -8.67 -6.95
C PHE A 17 5.81 -9.63 -7.29
N TRP A 18 4.70 -9.10 -7.81
CA TRP A 18 3.56 -9.89 -8.27
C TRP A 18 3.23 -9.55 -9.70
N TYR A 19 3.03 -10.57 -10.55
CA TYR A 19 2.75 -10.38 -11.97
C TYR A 19 1.77 -11.42 -12.50
N GLU A 20 0.61 -10.99 -12.96
CA GLU A 20 -0.41 -11.83 -13.60
C GLU A 20 -0.28 -11.77 -15.12
N TYR A 21 0.22 -12.85 -15.72
CA TYR A 21 0.35 -12.99 -17.17
C TYR A 21 -1.00 -13.27 -17.84
N LEU A 22 -1.11 -13.02 -19.16
CA LEU A 22 -2.35 -13.26 -19.91
C LEU A 22 -2.61 -14.76 -20.14
N TRP A 23 -1.57 -15.55 -20.34
CA TRP A 23 -1.64 -16.95 -20.77
C TRP A 23 -1.07 -17.95 -19.76
N ARG A 24 -0.61 -17.51 -18.62
CA ARG A 24 0.00 -18.36 -17.60
C ARG A 24 -0.32 -17.83 -16.20
N ASP A 25 -0.47 -18.73 -15.26
CA ASP A 25 -0.56 -18.39 -13.85
C ASP A 25 0.67 -17.59 -13.38
N PRO A 26 0.49 -16.68 -12.43
CA PRO A 26 1.60 -15.99 -11.77
C PRO A 26 2.50 -16.99 -11.03
N ASP A 27 3.65 -16.52 -10.49
CA ASP A 27 4.52 -17.32 -9.65
C ASP A 27 3.88 -17.56 -8.27
N LYS A 28 2.86 -18.42 -8.27
CA LYS A 28 2.08 -18.77 -7.07
C LYS A 28 2.86 -19.63 -6.07
N GLU A 29 3.92 -20.31 -6.51
CA GLU A 29 4.67 -21.21 -5.64
C GLU A 29 5.44 -20.44 -4.58
N THR A 30 6.11 -19.36 -4.96
CA THR A 30 6.85 -18.48 -4.05
C THR A 30 5.95 -17.91 -2.94
N TYR A 31 4.68 -17.62 -3.26
CA TYR A 31 3.74 -16.97 -2.35
C TYR A 31 2.64 -17.89 -1.85
N ARG A 32 2.76 -19.20 -2.06
CA ARG A 32 1.72 -20.20 -1.70
C ARG A 32 1.22 -20.08 -0.26
N PRO A 33 2.06 -19.93 0.77
CA PRO A 33 1.56 -19.80 2.14
C PRO A 33 0.66 -18.58 2.33
N PHE A 34 1.06 -17.44 1.77
CA PHE A 34 0.28 -16.21 1.86
C PHE A 34 -1.05 -16.31 1.09
N LEU A 35 -1.04 -16.87 -0.14
CA LEU A 35 -2.24 -17.09 -0.93
C LEU A 35 -3.23 -18.04 -0.23
N ASN A 36 -2.74 -19.09 0.39
CA ASN A 36 -3.57 -20.00 1.18
C ASN A 36 -4.19 -19.29 2.39
N THR A 37 -3.39 -18.48 3.11
CA THR A 37 -3.91 -17.68 4.23
C THR A 37 -5.04 -16.74 3.79
N LEU A 38 -4.88 -16.03 2.67
CA LEU A 38 -5.93 -15.16 2.13
C LEU A 38 -7.21 -15.96 1.82
N ARG A 39 -7.07 -17.11 1.16
CA ARG A 39 -8.20 -17.99 0.84
C ARG A 39 -8.89 -18.52 2.10
N ASP A 40 -8.14 -18.92 3.10
CA ASP A 40 -8.68 -19.42 4.36
C ASP A 40 -9.45 -18.33 5.11
N LEU A 41 -8.94 -17.10 5.13
CA LEU A 41 -9.63 -15.95 5.72
C LEU A 41 -10.96 -15.66 5.01
N THR A 42 -10.97 -15.57 3.68
CA THR A 42 -12.17 -15.31 2.91
C THR A 42 -13.18 -16.46 2.98
N ASN A 43 -12.74 -17.72 3.00
CA ASN A 43 -13.60 -18.89 3.21
C ASN A 43 -14.25 -18.91 4.60
N ARG A 44 -13.63 -18.30 5.60
CA ARG A 44 -14.19 -18.10 6.94
C ARG A 44 -15.18 -16.93 7.00
N GLY A 45 -15.42 -16.24 5.88
CA GLY A 45 -16.32 -15.10 5.81
C GLY A 45 -15.70 -13.77 6.23
N ILE A 46 -14.38 -13.69 6.40
CA ILE A 46 -13.68 -12.45 6.69
C ILE A 46 -13.57 -11.67 5.37
N GLU A 47 -14.02 -10.42 5.37
CA GLU A 47 -13.90 -9.55 4.20
C GLU A 47 -12.46 -9.01 4.10
N VAL A 48 -11.74 -9.37 3.03
CA VAL A 48 -10.35 -8.96 2.83
C VAL A 48 -10.25 -8.00 1.66
N HIS A 49 -9.95 -6.73 1.97
CA HIS A 49 -9.69 -5.67 1.00
C HIS A 49 -8.20 -5.61 0.69
N TYR A 50 -7.86 -5.67 -0.59
CA TYR A 50 -6.49 -5.63 -1.07
C TYR A 50 -6.25 -4.40 -1.95
N PHE A 51 -5.43 -3.47 -1.48
CA PHE A 51 -5.02 -2.30 -2.26
C PHE A 51 -3.80 -2.65 -3.12
N ILE A 52 -3.80 -2.15 -4.33
CA ILE A 52 -2.65 -2.28 -5.22
C ILE A 52 -1.58 -1.28 -4.81
N GLY A 53 -0.38 -1.77 -4.52
CA GLY A 53 0.82 -0.97 -4.33
C GLY A 53 1.68 -0.87 -5.58
N ASN A 54 2.88 -0.35 -5.46
CA ASN A 54 3.79 -0.21 -6.59
C ASN A 54 4.56 -1.51 -6.93
N HIS A 55 4.63 -2.49 -6.04
CA HIS A 55 5.25 -3.80 -6.26
C HIS A 55 4.27 -4.83 -6.83
N ASP A 56 2.98 -4.66 -6.64
CA ASP A 56 1.92 -5.57 -7.08
C ASP A 56 0.92 -4.93 -8.06
N ILE A 57 1.35 -3.88 -8.73
CA ILE A 57 0.60 -3.14 -9.77
C ILE A 57 0.08 -4.05 -10.91
N TRP A 58 0.73 -5.20 -11.15
CA TRP A 58 0.43 -6.15 -12.21
C TRP A 58 -0.62 -7.20 -11.81
N THR A 59 -1.49 -6.86 -10.88
CA THR A 59 -2.64 -7.66 -10.46
C THR A 59 -3.83 -7.37 -11.38
N PHE A 60 -4.37 -8.38 -12.09
CA PHE A 60 -5.42 -8.20 -13.09
C PHE A 60 -6.66 -9.05 -12.87
N GLY A 61 -6.77 -9.72 -11.72
CA GLY A 61 -7.94 -10.48 -11.32
C GLY A 61 -7.71 -11.95 -11.01
N TRP A 62 -6.52 -12.48 -11.25
CA TRP A 62 -6.18 -13.84 -10.84
C TRP A 62 -6.20 -13.94 -9.29
N LEU A 63 -5.58 -13.00 -8.61
CA LEU A 63 -5.53 -12.95 -7.15
C LEU A 63 -6.94 -12.95 -6.54
N ALA A 64 -7.83 -12.09 -7.03
CA ALA A 64 -9.21 -12.02 -6.54
C ALA A 64 -9.98 -13.34 -6.76
N ARG A 65 -9.85 -13.95 -7.96
CA ARG A 65 -10.53 -15.23 -8.25
C ARG A 65 -10.06 -16.38 -7.37
N GLU A 66 -8.76 -16.43 -7.09
CA GLU A 66 -8.15 -17.54 -6.38
C GLU A 66 -8.26 -17.42 -4.85
N THR A 67 -8.35 -16.20 -4.35
CA THR A 67 -8.32 -15.97 -2.89
C THR A 67 -9.59 -15.31 -2.34
N GLY A 68 -10.48 -14.81 -3.18
CA GLY A 68 -11.70 -14.14 -2.76
C GLY A 68 -11.51 -12.70 -2.26
N VAL A 69 -10.32 -12.12 -2.37
CA VAL A 69 -10.05 -10.75 -1.91
C VAL A 69 -10.70 -9.69 -2.80
N LEU A 70 -11.06 -8.56 -2.24
CA LEU A 70 -11.62 -7.40 -2.93
C LEU A 70 -10.48 -6.44 -3.33
N ILE A 71 -10.22 -6.30 -4.63
CA ILE A 71 -9.10 -5.49 -5.14
C ILE A 71 -9.49 -4.01 -5.26
N HIS A 72 -8.69 -3.14 -4.65
CA HIS A 72 -8.78 -1.69 -4.77
C HIS A 72 -7.57 -1.14 -5.54
N ARG A 73 -7.85 -0.43 -6.65
CA ARG A 73 -6.82 0.22 -7.50
C ARG A 73 -6.65 1.70 -7.22
N THR A 74 -7.56 2.25 -6.44
CA THR A 74 -7.61 3.66 -6.05
C THR A 74 -7.86 3.76 -4.55
N PRO A 75 -7.51 4.88 -3.93
CA PRO A 75 -7.93 5.18 -2.55
C PRO A 75 -9.42 5.02 -2.38
N ILE A 76 -9.85 4.64 -1.20
CA ILE A 76 -11.27 4.60 -0.82
C ILE A 76 -11.51 5.42 0.44
N THR A 77 -12.74 5.94 0.54
CA THR A 77 -13.30 6.47 1.79
C THR A 77 -14.38 5.51 2.26
N THR A 78 -14.34 5.12 3.51
CA THR A 78 -15.34 4.24 4.14
C THR A 78 -15.67 4.71 5.54
N THR A 79 -16.81 4.25 6.08
CA THR A 79 -17.19 4.53 7.46
C THR A 79 -17.27 3.22 8.23
N ILE A 80 -16.52 3.10 9.31
CA ILE A 80 -16.45 1.93 10.18
C ILE A 80 -16.67 2.40 11.62
N HIS A 81 -17.61 1.80 12.35
CA HIS A 81 -17.96 2.17 13.72
C HIS A 81 -18.18 3.69 13.91
N GLY A 82 -18.82 4.33 12.91
CA GLY A 82 -19.13 5.77 12.94
C GLY A 82 -17.93 6.69 12.68
N ARG A 83 -16.75 6.14 12.33
CA ARG A 83 -15.55 6.89 11.95
C ARG A 83 -15.34 6.85 10.45
N THR A 84 -14.99 7.98 9.87
CA THR A 84 -14.65 8.09 8.45
C THR A 84 -13.16 7.85 8.24
N LEU A 85 -12.82 6.89 7.36
CA LEU A 85 -11.47 6.48 7.06
C LEU A 85 -11.14 6.76 5.60
N TYR A 86 -10.01 7.40 5.34
CA TYR A 86 -9.37 7.45 4.03
C TYR A 86 -8.26 6.40 4.00
N LEU A 87 -8.39 5.40 3.11
CA LEU A 87 -7.47 4.27 3.00
C LEU A 87 -6.78 4.29 1.64
N ALA A 88 -5.45 4.22 1.63
CA ALA A 88 -4.67 4.20 0.42
C ALA A 88 -3.33 3.50 0.63
N HIS A 89 -2.73 2.96 -0.46
CA HIS A 89 -1.34 2.51 -0.38
C HIS A 89 -0.39 3.66 -0.04
N GLY A 90 -0.51 4.79 -0.73
CA GLY A 90 0.29 5.99 -0.45
C GLY A 90 1.25 6.39 -1.59
N ASP A 91 1.57 5.48 -2.50
CA ASP A 91 2.47 5.77 -3.62
C ASP A 91 1.88 6.83 -4.56
N GLY A 92 2.68 7.82 -4.90
CA GLY A 92 2.27 8.91 -5.82
C GLY A 92 1.26 9.90 -5.23
N ILE A 93 0.90 9.80 -3.96
CA ILE A 93 0.14 10.82 -3.25
C ILE A 93 1.08 11.97 -2.91
N ILE A 94 0.83 13.13 -3.51
CA ILE A 94 1.66 14.34 -3.34
C ILE A 94 0.72 15.54 -3.16
N PRO A 95 0.91 16.35 -2.10
CA PRO A 95 0.11 17.54 -1.87
C PRO A 95 0.23 18.56 -3.02
N SER A 96 -0.80 19.34 -3.24
CA SER A 96 -0.79 20.43 -4.21
C SER A 96 0.31 21.44 -3.85
N GLY A 97 1.02 21.90 -4.85
CA GLY A 97 2.09 22.88 -4.62
C GLY A 97 3.38 22.32 -3.99
N TYR A 98 3.37 21.12 -3.39
CA TYR A 98 4.55 20.57 -2.72
C TYR A 98 5.79 20.47 -3.62
N LEU A 99 5.60 20.09 -4.88
CA LEU A 99 6.72 19.99 -5.83
C LEU A 99 7.41 21.32 -6.06
N GLN A 100 6.71 22.45 -5.94
CA GLN A 100 7.28 23.79 -6.11
C GLN A 100 8.20 24.20 -4.96
N THR A 101 8.00 23.63 -3.78
CA THR A 101 8.85 23.90 -2.60
C THR A 101 10.19 23.17 -2.66
N LEU A 102 10.34 22.18 -3.55
CA LEU A 102 11.52 21.33 -3.63
C LEU A 102 12.58 21.89 -4.59
N PRO A 103 13.88 21.62 -4.31
CA PRO A 103 14.96 21.91 -5.25
C PRO A 103 14.73 21.28 -6.62
N ALA A 104 15.13 21.95 -7.69
CA ALA A 104 14.88 21.53 -9.08
C ALA A 104 15.28 20.07 -9.39
N PRO A 105 16.45 19.55 -8.95
CA PRO A 105 16.82 18.15 -9.18
C PRO A 105 15.87 17.16 -8.51
N VAL A 106 15.45 17.41 -7.27
CA VAL A 106 14.52 16.56 -6.49
C VAL A 106 13.15 16.59 -7.16
N ARG A 107 12.64 17.77 -7.47
CA ARG A 107 11.37 17.96 -8.18
C ARG A 107 11.33 17.20 -9.49
N ARG A 108 12.42 17.26 -10.30
CA ARG A 108 12.52 16.52 -11.56
C ARG A 108 12.45 15.02 -11.35
N LYS A 109 13.15 14.49 -10.33
CA LYS A 109 13.13 13.07 -9.99
C LYS A 109 11.74 12.59 -9.61
N ILE A 110 11.05 13.31 -8.72
CA ILE A 110 9.68 12.97 -8.30
C ILE A 110 8.71 13.06 -9.49
N ARG A 111 8.80 14.09 -10.32
CA ARG A 111 7.97 14.22 -11.52
C ARG A 111 8.17 13.06 -12.51
N ASN A 112 9.41 12.62 -12.69
CA ASN A 112 9.70 11.45 -13.53
C ASN A 112 9.12 10.17 -12.92
N PHE A 113 9.20 10.01 -11.62
CA PHE A 113 8.56 8.89 -10.91
C PHE A 113 7.04 8.89 -11.11
N ILE A 114 6.37 10.03 -10.94
CA ILE A 114 4.92 10.16 -11.16
C ILE A 114 4.55 9.78 -12.61
N ARG A 115 5.32 10.25 -13.59
CA ARG A 115 5.09 9.92 -15.01
C ARG A 115 5.27 8.43 -15.28
N LEU A 116 6.31 7.82 -14.72
CA LEU A 116 6.57 6.39 -14.84
C LEU A 116 5.46 5.58 -14.18
N ARG A 117 5.01 5.98 -12.99
CA ARG A 117 3.86 5.39 -12.30
C ARG A 117 2.61 5.46 -13.17
N ALA A 118 2.27 6.65 -13.69
CA ALA A 118 1.12 6.85 -14.58
C ALA A 118 1.20 5.96 -15.84
N PHE A 119 2.40 5.80 -16.42
CA PHE A 119 2.64 4.88 -17.53
C PHE A 119 2.34 3.44 -17.15
N PHE A 120 2.84 2.94 -16.02
CA PHE A 120 2.60 1.56 -15.59
C PHE A 120 1.16 1.31 -15.10
N HIS A 121 0.43 2.34 -14.69
CA HIS A 121 -1.00 2.23 -14.39
C HIS A 121 -1.90 2.34 -15.63
N ASN A 122 -1.36 2.71 -16.79
CA ASN A 122 -2.13 2.81 -18.01
C ASN A 122 -2.44 1.41 -18.57
N PRO A 123 -3.70 1.10 -18.95
CA PRO A 123 -4.10 -0.22 -19.42
C PRO A 123 -3.40 -0.65 -20.72
N ILE A 124 -2.99 0.29 -21.59
CA ILE A 124 -2.31 -0.04 -22.85
C ILE A 124 -0.93 -0.65 -22.59
N PRO A 125 0.03 0.02 -21.94
CA PRO A 125 1.28 -0.61 -21.54
C PRO A 125 1.07 -1.90 -20.74
N GLN A 126 0.13 -1.92 -19.80
CA GLN A 126 -0.16 -3.10 -18.99
C GLN A 126 -0.53 -4.31 -19.88
N THR A 127 -1.34 -4.11 -20.93
CA THR A 127 -1.69 -5.19 -21.86
C THR A 127 -0.46 -5.73 -22.58
N PHE A 128 0.44 -4.86 -23.06
CA PHE A 128 1.68 -5.29 -23.68
C PHE A 128 2.59 -6.06 -22.72
N PHE A 129 2.74 -5.58 -21.48
CA PHE A 129 3.56 -6.26 -20.47
C PHE A 129 2.97 -7.64 -20.10
N ARG A 130 1.65 -7.79 -20.07
CA ARG A 130 0.99 -9.09 -19.81
C ARG A 130 1.30 -10.15 -20.87
N LEU A 131 1.67 -9.73 -22.09
CA LEU A 131 2.08 -10.59 -23.17
C LEU A 131 3.56 -11.01 -23.07
N MET A 132 4.34 -10.42 -22.18
CA MET A 132 5.77 -10.74 -22.01
C MET A 132 5.98 -12.20 -21.57
N PRO A 133 7.04 -12.87 -22.09
CA PRO A 133 7.40 -14.20 -21.61
C PRO A 133 7.68 -14.21 -20.11
N PRO A 134 7.09 -15.13 -19.32
CA PRO A 134 7.21 -15.14 -17.85
C PRO A 134 8.64 -15.17 -17.35
N ALA A 135 9.55 -15.91 -18.02
CA ALA A 135 10.96 -15.97 -17.65
C ALA A 135 11.63 -14.59 -17.69
N LEU A 136 11.25 -13.76 -18.68
CA LEU A 136 11.80 -12.42 -18.81
C LEU A 136 11.15 -11.46 -17.80
N GLY A 137 9.82 -11.51 -17.66
CA GLY A 137 9.08 -10.67 -16.72
C GLY A 137 9.49 -10.92 -15.27
N ASN A 138 9.56 -12.19 -14.85
CA ASN A 138 9.97 -12.56 -13.50
C ASN A 138 11.42 -12.15 -13.21
N ARG A 139 12.35 -12.45 -14.14
CA ARG A 139 13.76 -12.06 -13.98
C ARG A 139 13.91 -10.54 -13.77
N PHE A 140 13.22 -9.75 -14.61
CA PHE A 140 13.26 -8.29 -14.50
C PHE A 140 12.62 -7.80 -13.21
N GLY A 141 11.46 -8.31 -12.85
CA GLY A 141 10.71 -7.89 -11.67
C GLY A 141 11.40 -8.24 -10.37
N TYR A 142 11.87 -9.48 -10.21
CA TYR A 142 12.60 -9.88 -9.01
C TYR A 142 13.93 -9.14 -8.85
N GLU A 143 14.66 -8.88 -9.93
CA GLU A 143 15.89 -8.09 -9.86
C GLU A 143 15.58 -6.63 -9.46
N TRP A 144 14.50 -6.06 -9.97
CA TRP A 144 14.07 -4.72 -9.59
C TRP A 144 13.64 -4.68 -8.11
N ALA A 145 12.83 -5.61 -7.64
CA ALA A 145 12.40 -5.73 -6.26
C ALA A 145 13.60 -5.91 -5.31
N ARG A 146 14.53 -6.81 -5.66
CA ARG A 146 15.77 -7.02 -4.91
C ARG A 146 16.59 -5.73 -4.77
N ARG A 147 16.79 -4.99 -5.87
CA ARG A 147 17.52 -3.71 -5.84
C ARG A 147 16.80 -2.66 -4.99
N SER A 148 15.47 -2.57 -5.06
CA SER A 148 14.68 -1.67 -4.23
C SER A 148 14.89 -1.97 -2.74
N ARG A 149 14.77 -3.25 -2.35
CA ARG A 149 14.97 -3.70 -0.96
C ARG A 149 16.41 -3.46 -0.47
N MET A 150 17.41 -3.79 -1.27
CA MET A 150 18.82 -3.54 -0.91
C MET A 150 19.09 -2.05 -0.70
N LYS A 151 18.50 -1.19 -1.52
CA LYS A 151 18.62 0.26 -1.39
C LYS A 151 17.96 0.76 -0.10
N GLU A 152 16.79 0.25 0.24
CA GLU A 152 16.08 0.60 1.47
C GLU A 152 16.86 0.17 2.71
N LEU A 153 17.43 -1.04 2.72
CA LEU A 153 18.30 -1.52 3.80
C LEU A 153 19.54 -0.67 3.98
N ALA A 154 20.17 -0.26 2.86
CA ALA A 154 21.37 0.58 2.89
C ALA A 154 21.07 2.03 3.30
N HIS A 155 19.88 2.52 2.97
CA HIS A 155 19.48 3.90 3.20
C HIS A 155 18.00 3.94 3.67
N PRO A 156 17.72 3.59 4.94
CA PRO A 156 16.38 3.69 5.49
C PRO A 156 15.83 5.11 5.29
N CYS A 157 14.58 5.22 4.88
CA CYS A 157 13.91 6.50 4.75
C CYS A 157 13.24 6.86 6.08
N PRO A 158 13.88 7.64 6.97
CA PRO A 158 13.30 8.02 8.24
C PRO A 158 12.08 8.91 8.05
N TYR A 159 11.29 9.06 9.10
CA TYR A 159 10.24 10.06 9.15
C TYR A 159 10.84 11.47 8.96
N LYS A 160 10.30 12.20 7.98
CA LYS A 160 10.82 13.51 7.58
C LYS A 160 10.36 14.66 8.48
N GLY A 161 9.50 14.37 9.42
CA GLY A 161 8.82 15.36 10.24
C GLY A 161 7.48 15.81 9.64
N GLU A 162 6.64 16.32 10.51
CA GLU A 162 5.24 16.69 10.21
C GLU A 162 5.08 17.68 9.06
N ASN A 163 6.07 18.54 8.85
CA ASN A 163 6.06 19.57 7.82
C ASN A 163 6.77 19.18 6.52
N ALA A 164 7.24 17.93 6.42
CA ALA A 164 7.98 17.45 5.25
C ALA A 164 7.57 16.03 4.80
N GLU A 165 6.74 15.31 5.59
CA GLU A 165 6.22 14.01 5.20
C GLU A 165 5.03 14.19 4.26
N GLU A 166 5.16 13.73 3.03
CA GLU A 166 4.20 13.97 1.95
C GLU A 166 2.79 13.51 2.29
N LEU A 167 2.64 12.35 2.95
CA LEU A 167 1.33 11.79 3.32
C LEU A 167 0.67 12.59 4.44
N VAL A 168 1.45 13.12 5.38
CA VAL A 168 0.96 14.02 6.43
C VAL A 168 0.50 15.34 5.82
N LEU A 169 1.30 15.92 4.93
CA LEU A 169 0.96 17.16 4.24
C LEU A 169 -0.28 17.01 3.38
N PHE A 170 -0.43 15.86 2.69
CA PHE A 170 -1.64 15.56 1.93
C PHE A 170 -2.89 15.51 2.83
N ALA A 171 -2.82 14.80 3.96
CA ALA A 171 -3.95 14.72 4.88
C ALA A 171 -4.34 16.10 5.44
N LYS A 172 -3.36 16.93 5.82
CA LYS A 172 -3.60 18.32 6.23
C LYS A 172 -4.26 19.16 5.13
N GLU A 173 -3.83 18.97 3.87
CA GLU A 173 -4.46 19.64 2.73
C GLU A 173 -5.92 19.22 2.56
N GLN A 174 -6.23 17.91 2.69
CA GLN A 174 -7.61 17.43 2.61
C GLN A 174 -8.49 18.07 3.71
N GLU A 175 -8.00 18.13 4.94
CA GLU A 175 -8.69 18.82 6.03
C GLU A 175 -8.95 20.31 5.73
N GLN A 176 -7.98 21.02 5.17
CA GLN A 176 -8.12 22.41 4.77
C GLN A 176 -9.13 22.62 3.62
N LEU A 177 -9.24 21.63 2.73
CA LEU A 177 -10.21 21.64 1.63
C LEU A 177 -11.62 21.23 2.04
N GLY A 178 -11.84 20.86 3.30
CA GLY A 178 -13.13 20.41 3.81
C GLY A 178 -13.43 18.93 3.55
N ASN A 179 -12.48 18.16 3.07
CA ASN A 179 -12.60 16.70 2.90
C ASN A 179 -12.20 15.99 4.20
N HIS A 180 -13.04 16.15 5.23
CA HIS A 180 -12.73 15.68 6.58
C HIS A 180 -12.82 14.15 6.72
N HIS A 181 -11.79 13.56 7.36
CA HIS A 181 -11.79 12.16 7.78
C HIS A 181 -11.24 12.04 9.20
N ASP A 182 -11.78 11.09 9.97
CA ASP A 182 -11.26 10.81 11.31
C ASP A 182 -9.86 10.17 11.23
N TYR A 183 -9.63 9.34 10.19
CA TYR A 183 -8.36 8.66 9.98
C TYR A 183 -7.94 8.67 8.52
N TYR A 184 -6.67 9.01 8.28
CA TYR A 184 -5.95 8.83 7.03
C TYR A 184 -4.94 7.71 7.22
N ILE A 185 -5.14 6.55 6.58
CA ILE A 185 -4.33 5.35 6.80
C ILE A 185 -3.57 4.99 5.53
N PHE A 186 -2.24 4.84 5.66
CA PHE A 186 -1.33 4.61 4.56
C PHE A 186 -0.34 3.48 4.84
N GLY A 187 0.12 2.83 3.76
CA GLY A 187 1.30 1.98 3.72
C GLY A 187 2.52 2.71 3.14
N HIS A 188 3.24 2.06 2.21
CA HIS A 188 4.27 2.57 1.29
C HIS A 188 5.55 3.15 1.93
N ARG A 189 5.43 3.89 3.03
CA ARG A 189 6.56 4.64 3.61
C ARG A 189 7.46 3.81 4.52
N HIS A 190 7.06 2.61 4.91
CA HIS A 190 7.78 1.71 5.81
C HIS A 190 8.25 2.38 7.11
N ILE A 191 7.45 3.31 7.60
CA ILE A 191 7.58 3.96 8.91
C ILE A 191 6.30 3.71 9.69
N ASP A 192 6.42 3.56 10.99
CA ASP A 192 5.31 3.47 11.92
C ASP A 192 5.03 4.87 12.47
N LEU A 193 3.89 5.42 12.13
CA LEU A 193 3.48 6.76 12.54
C LEU A 193 2.01 6.76 12.94
N ASP A 194 1.72 7.37 14.07
CA ASP A 194 0.39 7.73 14.52
C ASP A 194 0.41 9.18 15.00
N LEU A 195 -0.15 10.08 14.18
CA LEU A 195 -0.02 11.52 14.36
C LEU A 195 -1.38 12.21 14.29
N MET A 196 -1.74 12.95 15.33
CA MET A 196 -2.88 13.86 15.33
C MET A 196 -2.56 15.10 14.49
N ILE A 197 -3.32 15.36 13.43
CA ILE A 197 -3.12 16.51 12.53
C ILE A 197 -4.17 17.61 12.70
N ALA A 198 -5.32 17.28 13.27
CA ALA A 198 -6.39 18.20 13.62
C ALA A 198 -7.13 17.65 14.85
N ARG A 199 -8.06 18.43 15.42
CA ARG A 199 -8.80 18.04 16.64
C ARG A 199 -9.45 16.65 16.56
N HIS A 200 -9.83 16.21 15.37
CA HIS A 200 -10.53 14.95 15.12
C HIS A 200 -9.88 14.07 14.06
N ALA A 201 -8.80 14.54 13.44
CA ALA A 201 -8.16 13.84 12.32
C ALA A 201 -6.77 13.33 12.68
N ARG A 202 -6.50 12.06 12.35
CA ARG A 202 -5.22 11.37 12.59
C ARG A 202 -4.67 10.78 11.30
N VAL A 203 -3.36 10.84 11.13
CA VAL A 203 -2.62 10.11 10.11
C VAL A 203 -1.97 8.89 10.73
N VAL A 204 -2.25 7.71 10.17
CA VAL A 204 -1.62 6.46 10.57
C VAL A 204 -0.85 5.90 9.37
N ILE A 205 0.45 5.67 9.52
CA ILE A 205 1.27 4.99 8.52
C ILE A 205 1.71 3.66 9.14
N LEU A 206 1.42 2.55 8.42
CA LEU A 206 1.42 1.21 9.01
C LEU A 206 2.80 0.56 9.19
N GLY A 207 3.87 1.19 8.74
CA GLY A 207 5.18 0.53 8.75
C GLY A 207 5.29 -0.56 7.68
N ASP A 208 5.85 -1.71 8.05
CA ASP A 208 6.03 -2.85 7.16
C ASP A 208 5.84 -4.21 7.89
N CYS A 209 5.62 -5.28 7.12
CA CYS A 209 5.40 -6.65 7.62
C CYS A 209 6.67 -7.52 7.61
N TRP A 210 7.86 -6.96 7.48
CA TRP A 210 9.10 -7.73 7.39
C TRP A 210 10.21 -7.25 8.33
N ARG A 211 10.17 -5.98 8.76
CA ARG A 211 11.13 -5.37 9.69
C ARG A 211 10.43 -4.87 10.95
N LEU A 212 9.40 -4.03 10.77
CA LEU A 212 8.68 -3.40 11.87
C LEU A 212 7.54 -4.28 12.42
N TRP A 213 6.98 -5.15 11.57
CA TRP A 213 5.87 -6.06 11.93
C TRP A 213 4.68 -5.32 12.53
N THR A 214 4.38 -4.15 11.97
CA THR A 214 3.33 -3.27 12.49
C THR A 214 2.04 -3.38 11.69
N TYR A 215 0.93 -3.23 12.39
CA TYR A 215 -0.42 -3.19 11.84
C TYR A 215 -1.30 -2.27 12.68
N ALA A 216 -2.42 -1.80 12.14
CA ALA A 216 -3.41 -1.04 12.90
C ALA A 216 -4.63 -1.92 13.21
N ARG A 217 -5.20 -1.75 14.39
CA ARG A 217 -6.44 -2.39 14.82
C ARG A 217 -7.45 -1.32 15.19
N MET A 218 -8.68 -1.47 14.70
CA MET A 218 -9.81 -0.65 15.12
C MET A 218 -10.69 -1.46 16.06
N ASP A 219 -11.04 -0.88 17.20
CA ASP A 219 -11.99 -1.45 18.14
C ASP A 219 -13.46 -1.14 17.77
N GLU A 220 -14.42 -1.71 18.50
CA GLU A 220 -15.87 -1.50 18.30
C GLU A 220 -16.29 -0.05 18.56
N GLN A 221 -15.50 0.72 19.27
CA GLN A 221 -15.70 2.14 19.56
C GLN A 221 -15.14 3.06 18.47
N GLY A 222 -14.52 2.47 17.44
CA GLY A 222 -13.91 3.20 16.33
C GLY A 222 -12.54 3.82 16.65
N ASN A 223 -11.86 3.36 17.71
CA ASN A 223 -10.51 3.82 18.00
C ASN A 223 -9.49 2.96 17.29
N ILE A 224 -8.50 3.61 16.64
CA ILE A 224 -7.38 2.92 16.00
C ILE A 224 -6.17 2.91 16.91
N THR A 225 -5.57 1.74 17.05
CA THR A 225 -4.28 1.53 17.73
C THR A 225 -3.28 0.93 16.75
N LEU A 226 -2.11 1.54 16.65
CA LEU A 226 -0.97 0.98 15.93
C LEU A 226 -0.30 -0.07 16.82
N CYS A 227 -0.21 -1.29 16.33
CA CYS A 227 0.28 -2.47 17.06
C CYS A 227 1.54 -3.02 16.39
N THR A 228 2.40 -3.65 17.19
CA THR A 228 3.56 -4.42 16.69
C THR A 228 3.33 -5.90 17.01
N GLN A 229 3.54 -6.77 16.04
CA GLN A 229 3.52 -8.21 16.26
C GLN A 229 4.85 -8.64 16.89
N GLU A 230 4.80 -9.20 18.10
CA GLU A 230 5.97 -9.83 18.71
C GLU A 230 6.39 -11.04 17.87
N GLN A 231 7.67 -11.12 17.53
CA GLN A 231 8.23 -12.31 16.92
C GLN A 231 8.48 -13.31 18.05
N ASN A 232 7.76 -14.43 18.04
CA ASN A 232 8.15 -15.57 18.85
C ASN A 232 9.47 -16.12 18.28
N ASN A 233 10.58 -15.83 18.97
CA ASN A 233 11.90 -16.41 18.69
C ASN A 233 11.91 -17.91 18.91
#